data_8b30f88750f252fc0bebddaa1fe88fb0
#
_entry.id   8b30f88750f252fc0bebddaa1fe88fb0
#
_cell.length_a   1.000
_cell.length_b   1.000
_cell.length_c   1.000
_cell.angle_alpha   90.00
_cell.angle_beta   90.00
_cell.angle_gamma   90.00
#
_symmetry.space_group_name_H-M   'P 1'
#
loop_
_entity.id
_entity.type
_entity.pdbx_description
1 polymer ?
#
loop_
_entity_poly.entity_id
_entity_poly.type
_entity_poly.pdbx_seq_one_letter_code
_entity_poly.pdbx_strand_id
1 'polypeptide(L)'
;KTNLAMLIPPEHYRKAGWKVWCVGDDIAWLRIGEDGRLWAMNPEYGFFGVAPGTNVKSNPNALATTRQDTIFTNVVHNLDDSTVWWEGLDKNPPEHAVDWQGRPWNGKTSSEKGAHPNSRFTAPAKNCPCISPEFENPQGVPISAIVFGGRRARTAPLVYQSRDWAHGVFVGSIMASETTAAATGAVGVVRRDPMAMLPFCGYHMADYWRHWLDMGKVLGDKAPKIFNVNWFRTDDEGHFLWPGFGDNLRVLEWIMHRCFDEIEAVNTPIGFEPKPEEIDLEGSGVSLETLKGLLSVDTTLWKEETREISAFYQKFEPRVPAPLLEQLNTLRNLL
;
A
#
# COMPACT_ATOMS: atom_id res chain seq x y z
N LYS A 1 -1.07 -3.57 -1.62
CA LYS A 1 -2.50 -3.21 -1.68
C LYS A 1 -3.36 -4.30 -1.05
N THR A 2 -3.40 -5.50 -1.62
CA THR A 2 -4.24 -6.63 -1.18
C THR A 2 -4.10 -6.96 0.32
N ASN A 3 -2.88 -7.01 0.85
CA ASN A 3 -2.66 -7.30 2.27
C ASN A 3 -3.26 -6.24 3.20
N LEU A 4 -3.23 -4.96 2.80
CA LEU A 4 -3.84 -3.90 3.59
C LEU A 4 -5.37 -3.93 3.50
N ALA A 5 -5.91 -4.15 2.29
CA ALA A 5 -7.36 -4.24 2.06
C ALA A 5 -8.02 -5.43 2.79
N MET A 6 -7.28 -6.53 2.96
CA MET A 6 -7.73 -7.77 3.60
C MET A 6 -7.11 -7.97 4.99
N LEU A 7 -6.68 -6.92 5.65
CA LEU A 7 -6.01 -6.94 6.94
C LEU A 7 -6.89 -7.61 8.01
N ILE A 8 -6.27 -8.42 8.86
CA ILE A 8 -6.88 -8.97 10.05
C ILE A 8 -6.31 -8.24 11.27
N PRO A 9 -7.13 -7.53 12.04
CA PRO A 9 -6.66 -6.84 13.23
C PRO A 9 -5.97 -7.77 14.23
N PRO A 10 -4.97 -7.32 15.00
CA PRO A 10 -4.45 -8.04 16.15
C PRO A 10 -5.55 -8.45 17.13
N GLU A 11 -5.29 -9.47 17.94
CA GLU A 11 -6.32 -10.11 18.76
C GLU A 11 -7.01 -9.13 19.74
N HIS A 12 -6.25 -8.28 20.39
CA HIS A 12 -6.80 -7.30 21.33
C HIS A 12 -7.73 -6.29 20.64
N TYR A 13 -7.41 -5.82 19.41
CA TYR A 13 -8.32 -4.99 18.62
C TYR A 13 -9.61 -5.74 18.26
N ARG A 14 -9.51 -7.01 17.87
CA ARG A 14 -10.72 -7.82 17.59
C ARG A 14 -11.59 -8.01 18.82
N LYS A 15 -10.98 -8.23 19.99
CA LYS A 15 -11.69 -8.29 21.27
C LYS A 15 -12.36 -6.97 21.64
N ALA A 16 -11.76 -5.84 21.26
CA ALA A 16 -12.34 -4.50 21.42
C ALA A 16 -13.42 -4.18 20.36
N GLY A 17 -13.72 -5.09 19.44
CA GLY A 17 -14.78 -4.94 18.45
C GLY A 17 -14.34 -4.34 17.11
N TRP A 18 -13.05 -4.12 16.89
CA TRP A 18 -12.52 -3.61 15.61
C TRP A 18 -12.71 -4.63 14.49
N LYS A 19 -13.13 -4.14 13.34
CA LYS A 19 -13.34 -4.90 12.10
C LYS A 19 -12.74 -4.17 10.92
N VAL A 20 -12.21 -4.92 9.97
CA VAL A 20 -11.77 -4.42 8.68
C VAL A 20 -12.69 -4.98 7.60
N TRP A 21 -13.25 -4.08 6.79
CA TRP A 21 -14.09 -4.43 5.66
C TRP A 21 -13.38 -4.07 4.35
N CYS A 22 -13.31 -5.02 3.43
CA CYS A 22 -12.73 -4.83 2.10
C CYS A 22 -13.81 -4.44 1.10
N VAL A 23 -13.62 -3.33 0.41
CA VAL A 23 -14.46 -2.92 -0.74
C VAL A 23 -13.77 -3.23 -2.06
N GLY A 24 -12.44 -3.30 -2.07
CA GLY A 24 -11.60 -3.63 -3.22
C GLY A 24 -10.14 -3.56 -2.84
N ASP A 25 -9.24 -4.01 -3.72
CA ASP A 25 -7.81 -4.07 -3.42
C ASP A 25 -6.90 -3.42 -4.46
N ASP A 26 -7.44 -2.98 -5.59
CA ASP A 26 -6.65 -2.40 -6.68
C ASP A 26 -7.21 -1.06 -7.15
N ILE A 27 -8.26 -1.03 -7.94
CA ILE A 27 -8.80 0.17 -8.56
C ILE A 27 -9.92 0.76 -7.71
N ALA A 28 -9.92 2.08 -7.55
CA ALA A 28 -11.02 2.83 -6.99
C ALA A 28 -11.42 3.95 -7.96
N TRP A 29 -12.69 4.01 -8.33
CA TRP A 29 -13.25 5.15 -9.02
C TRP A 29 -13.74 6.16 -8.01
N LEU A 30 -13.24 7.39 -8.12
CA LEU A 30 -13.55 8.47 -7.20
C LEU A 30 -14.52 9.45 -7.85
N ARG A 31 -15.50 9.89 -7.08
CA ARG A 31 -16.45 10.94 -7.47
C ARG A 31 -16.84 11.79 -6.28
N ILE A 32 -17.33 13.00 -6.55
CA ILE A 32 -17.96 13.82 -5.52
C ILE A 32 -19.42 13.37 -5.39
N GLY A 33 -19.82 13.03 -4.18
CA GLY A 33 -21.20 12.68 -3.85
C GLY A 33 -22.09 13.92 -3.70
N GLU A 34 -23.40 13.70 -3.55
CA GLU A 34 -24.39 14.77 -3.33
C GLU A 34 -24.15 15.55 -2.04
N ASP A 35 -23.53 14.92 -1.06
CA ASP A 35 -23.08 15.52 0.20
C ASP A 35 -21.82 16.40 0.06
N GLY A 36 -21.23 16.47 -1.13
CA GLY A 36 -20.01 17.20 -1.44
C GLY A 36 -18.73 16.54 -0.94
N ARG A 37 -18.79 15.32 -0.39
CA ARG A 37 -17.63 14.52 0.01
C ARG A 37 -17.09 13.72 -1.17
N LEU A 38 -15.85 13.26 -1.04
CA LEU A 38 -15.28 12.28 -1.97
C LEU A 38 -15.82 10.89 -1.64
N TRP A 39 -16.29 10.18 -2.66
CA TRP A 39 -16.79 8.81 -2.59
C TRP A 39 -15.97 7.91 -3.51
N ALA A 40 -15.80 6.65 -3.13
CA ALA A 40 -15.08 5.65 -3.91
C ALA A 40 -15.97 4.45 -4.21
N MET A 41 -15.78 3.90 -5.41
CA MET A 41 -16.40 2.67 -5.87
C MET A 41 -15.34 1.75 -6.44
N ASN A 42 -15.40 0.46 -6.11
CA ASN A 42 -14.61 -0.56 -6.77
C ASN A 42 -15.29 -0.97 -8.08
N PRO A 43 -14.63 -0.85 -9.25
CA PRO A 43 -15.20 -1.27 -10.53
C PRO A 43 -15.02 -2.78 -10.83
N GLU A 44 -14.32 -3.52 -9.97
CA GLU A 44 -13.95 -4.90 -10.21
C GLU A 44 -14.85 -5.87 -9.44
N TYR A 45 -15.22 -6.97 -10.08
CA TYR A 45 -16.05 -8.02 -9.46
C TYR A 45 -15.26 -8.94 -8.51
N GLY A 46 -13.97 -8.92 -8.57
CA GLY A 46 -13.11 -9.81 -7.80
C GLY A 46 -11.70 -9.26 -7.58
N PHE A 47 -10.81 -10.14 -7.21
CA PHE A 47 -9.43 -9.83 -6.91
C PHE A 47 -8.50 -10.48 -7.91
N PHE A 48 -7.47 -9.74 -8.34
CA PHE A 48 -6.37 -10.23 -9.16
C PHE A 48 -5.07 -10.14 -8.36
N GLY A 49 -4.82 -11.18 -7.56
CA GLY A 49 -3.72 -11.20 -6.60
C GLY A 49 -2.46 -11.89 -7.10
N VAL A 50 -1.33 -11.62 -6.44
CA VAL A 50 -0.07 -12.32 -6.61
C VAL A 50 -0.07 -13.59 -5.76
N ALA A 51 0.24 -14.76 -6.36
CA ALA A 51 0.25 -16.04 -5.65
C ALA A 51 1.51 -16.24 -4.79
N PRO A 52 2.76 -16.04 -5.28
CA PRO A 52 3.95 -16.32 -4.49
C PRO A 52 3.99 -15.61 -3.15
N GLY A 53 4.30 -16.37 -2.10
CA GLY A 53 4.35 -15.86 -0.72
C GLY A 53 2.99 -15.67 -0.04
N THR A 54 1.87 -15.83 -0.76
CA THR A 54 0.53 -15.80 -0.16
C THR A 54 0.27 -17.12 0.56
N ASN A 55 0.02 -17.04 1.87
CA ASN A 55 -0.18 -18.18 2.74
C ASN A 55 -1.03 -17.82 3.98
N VAL A 56 -1.27 -18.78 4.84
CA VAL A 56 -2.07 -18.60 6.07
C VAL A 56 -1.50 -17.58 7.07
N LYS A 57 -0.21 -17.23 6.97
CA LYS A 57 0.44 -16.25 7.86
C LYS A 57 0.49 -14.85 7.22
N SER A 58 0.80 -14.80 5.92
CA SER A 58 0.97 -13.52 5.22
C SER A 58 -0.35 -12.85 4.86
N ASN A 59 -1.38 -13.60 4.46
CA ASN A 59 -2.73 -13.12 4.19
C ASN A 59 -3.76 -14.26 4.19
N PRO A 60 -4.31 -14.64 5.36
CA PRO A 60 -5.31 -15.70 5.46
C PRO A 60 -6.59 -15.43 4.66
N ASN A 61 -7.02 -14.16 4.59
CA ASN A 61 -8.22 -13.77 3.85
C ASN A 61 -8.03 -13.95 2.34
N ALA A 62 -6.89 -13.55 1.78
CA ALA A 62 -6.59 -13.80 0.38
C ALA A 62 -6.58 -15.30 0.07
N LEU A 63 -5.92 -16.09 0.91
CA LEU A 63 -5.90 -17.55 0.73
C LEU A 63 -7.31 -18.16 0.82
N ALA A 64 -8.13 -17.72 1.77
CA ALA A 64 -9.52 -18.21 1.88
C ALA A 64 -10.36 -17.84 0.64
N THR A 65 -10.11 -16.64 0.06
CA THR A 65 -10.79 -16.17 -1.13
C THR A 65 -10.55 -17.08 -2.34
N THR A 66 -9.38 -17.74 -2.42
CA THR A 66 -9.01 -18.61 -3.56
C THR A 66 -9.53 -20.04 -3.48
N ARG A 67 -10.32 -20.40 -2.48
CA ARG A 67 -10.73 -21.80 -2.24
C ARG A 67 -11.71 -22.34 -3.29
N GLN A 68 -12.45 -21.49 -3.97
CA GLN A 68 -13.42 -21.88 -4.98
C GLN A 68 -13.56 -20.80 -6.07
N ASP A 69 -14.10 -21.19 -7.21
CA ASP A 69 -14.41 -20.32 -8.34
C ASP A 69 -13.21 -19.44 -8.76
N THR A 70 -11.99 -19.97 -8.66
CA THR A 70 -10.74 -19.23 -8.84
C THR A 70 -10.00 -19.72 -10.07
N ILE A 71 -9.50 -18.77 -10.86
CA ILE A 71 -8.56 -19.04 -11.94
C ILE A 71 -7.15 -18.74 -11.44
N PHE A 72 -6.25 -19.71 -11.63
CA PHE A 72 -4.82 -19.55 -11.34
C PHE A 72 -4.03 -19.51 -12.64
N THR A 73 -2.99 -18.67 -12.68
CA THR A 73 -2.09 -18.57 -13.82
C THR A 73 -0.64 -18.73 -13.37
N ASN A 74 0.10 -19.53 -14.14
CA ASN A 74 1.55 -19.73 -13.95
C ASN A 74 1.92 -20.29 -12.56
N VAL A 75 1.05 -21.07 -11.95
CA VAL A 75 1.29 -21.81 -10.70
C VAL A 75 1.70 -23.26 -11.02
N VAL A 76 2.09 -24.01 -9.99
CA VAL A 76 2.30 -25.46 -10.08
C VAL A 76 0.94 -26.17 -10.07
N HIS A 77 0.77 -27.17 -10.93
CA HIS A 77 -0.37 -28.08 -10.90
C HIS A 77 0.07 -29.40 -10.27
N ASN A 78 -0.50 -29.73 -9.11
CA ASN A 78 -0.34 -31.00 -8.45
C ASN A 78 -1.19 -32.05 -9.15
N LEU A 79 -0.56 -33.10 -9.67
CA LEU A 79 -1.23 -34.16 -10.45
C LEU A 79 -1.91 -35.22 -9.56
N ASP A 80 -1.58 -35.27 -8.28
CA ASP A 80 -2.14 -36.30 -7.37
C ASP A 80 -3.58 -35.97 -6.93
N ASP A 81 -3.88 -34.68 -6.75
CA ASP A 81 -5.18 -34.23 -6.25
C ASP A 81 -5.80 -33.07 -7.06
N SER A 82 -5.17 -32.70 -8.17
CA SER A 82 -5.58 -31.59 -9.03
C SER A 82 -5.62 -30.22 -8.34
N THR A 83 -4.85 -30.05 -7.26
CA THR A 83 -4.69 -28.77 -6.59
C THR A 83 -3.59 -27.93 -7.23
N VAL A 84 -3.44 -26.69 -6.76
CA VAL A 84 -2.38 -25.78 -7.18
C VAL A 84 -1.42 -25.51 -6.03
N TRP A 85 -0.17 -25.23 -6.38
CA TRP A 85 0.86 -24.86 -5.42
C TRP A 85 1.73 -23.71 -5.99
N TRP A 86 2.33 -22.94 -5.09
CA TRP A 86 3.30 -21.89 -5.42
C TRP A 86 4.32 -21.73 -4.28
N GLU A 87 5.46 -21.17 -4.55
CA GLU A 87 6.50 -20.94 -3.57
C GLU A 87 6.01 -20.05 -2.43
N GLY A 88 6.14 -20.56 -1.21
CA GLY A 88 5.70 -19.88 0.00
C GLY A 88 4.25 -20.12 0.39
N LEU A 89 3.49 -20.97 -0.33
CA LEU A 89 2.16 -21.39 0.09
C LEU A 89 2.24 -22.18 1.43
N ASP A 90 3.07 -23.18 1.44
CA ASP A 90 3.38 -24.00 2.61
C ASP A 90 4.78 -24.64 2.50
N LYS A 91 5.08 -25.58 3.40
CA LYS A 91 6.35 -26.30 3.46
C LYS A 91 6.32 -27.66 2.73
N ASN A 92 5.22 -28.02 2.09
CA ASN A 92 4.97 -29.33 1.49
C ASN A 92 4.76 -29.21 -0.03
N PRO A 93 5.82 -28.89 -0.82
CA PRO A 93 5.67 -28.84 -2.26
C PRO A 93 5.33 -30.23 -2.81
N PRO A 94 4.46 -30.33 -3.84
CA PRO A 94 4.07 -31.59 -4.43
C PRO A 94 5.26 -32.26 -5.13
N GLU A 95 5.27 -33.60 -5.08
CA GLU A 95 6.34 -34.40 -5.69
C GLU A 95 5.98 -34.87 -7.13
N HIS A 96 4.70 -34.97 -7.43
CA HIS A 96 4.21 -35.34 -8.75
C HIS A 96 3.37 -34.18 -9.33
N ALA A 97 4.03 -33.31 -10.07
CA ALA A 97 3.45 -32.05 -10.51
C ALA A 97 3.97 -31.59 -11.87
N VAL A 98 3.32 -30.54 -12.38
CA VAL A 98 3.73 -29.81 -13.60
C VAL A 98 4.00 -28.36 -13.20
N ASP A 99 5.16 -27.85 -13.66
CA ASP A 99 5.53 -26.46 -13.43
C ASP A 99 4.73 -25.49 -14.31
N TRP A 100 4.95 -24.19 -14.10
CA TRP A 100 4.27 -23.14 -14.84
C TRP A 100 4.54 -23.14 -16.36
N GLN A 101 5.57 -23.85 -16.81
CA GLN A 101 5.94 -24.01 -18.23
C GLN A 101 5.39 -25.30 -18.85
N GLY A 102 4.66 -26.10 -18.07
CA GLY A 102 4.10 -27.37 -18.51
C GLY A 102 5.08 -28.55 -18.47
N ARG A 103 6.19 -28.44 -17.72
CA ARG A 103 7.21 -29.49 -17.60
C ARG A 103 6.98 -30.31 -16.32
N PRO A 104 7.31 -31.61 -16.32
CA PRO A 104 7.34 -32.41 -15.09
C PRO A 104 8.20 -31.74 -14.02
N TRP A 105 7.66 -31.60 -12.82
CA TRP A 105 8.31 -30.92 -11.70
C TRP A 105 8.08 -31.68 -10.39
N ASN A 106 9.12 -31.69 -9.54
CA ASN A 106 9.07 -32.32 -8.21
C ASN A 106 9.64 -31.34 -7.19
N GLY A 107 8.84 -30.95 -6.22
CA GLY A 107 9.20 -29.93 -5.24
C GLY A 107 10.37 -30.26 -4.32
N LYS A 108 10.78 -31.55 -4.25
CA LYS A 108 11.94 -31.98 -3.45
C LYS A 108 13.23 -32.11 -4.25
N THR A 109 13.13 -32.44 -5.53
CA THR A 109 14.29 -32.79 -6.35
C THR A 109 14.61 -31.80 -7.46
N SER A 110 13.64 -30.98 -7.89
CA SER A 110 13.87 -29.97 -8.93
C SER A 110 14.68 -28.81 -8.39
N SER A 111 15.66 -28.35 -9.15
CA SER A 111 16.50 -27.20 -8.81
C SER A 111 15.85 -25.85 -9.10
N GLU A 112 14.86 -25.82 -10.00
CA GLU A 112 14.15 -24.62 -10.42
C GLU A 112 12.83 -24.49 -9.65
N LYS A 113 12.35 -23.24 -9.50
CA LYS A 113 11.03 -22.95 -8.94
C LYS A 113 9.93 -23.48 -9.85
N GLY A 114 8.88 -24.02 -9.25
CA GLY A 114 7.75 -24.59 -9.99
C GLY A 114 6.75 -23.55 -10.46
N ALA A 115 6.53 -22.47 -9.71
CA ALA A 115 5.67 -21.36 -10.12
C ALA A 115 6.49 -20.18 -10.67
N HIS A 116 5.88 -19.40 -11.56
CA HIS A 116 6.47 -18.15 -12.03
C HIS A 116 6.50 -17.11 -10.88
N PRO A 117 7.56 -16.28 -10.77
CA PRO A 117 7.65 -15.25 -9.72
C PRO A 117 6.47 -14.25 -9.71
N ASN A 118 5.78 -14.10 -10.83
CA ASN A 118 4.58 -13.29 -10.99
C ASN A 118 3.34 -14.14 -11.31
N SER A 119 3.26 -15.36 -10.77
CA SER A 119 2.04 -16.17 -10.84
C SER A 119 0.89 -15.49 -10.11
N ARG A 120 -0.34 -15.68 -10.61
CA ARG A 120 -1.50 -14.93 -10.17
C ARG A 120 -2.69 -15.83 -9.89
N PHE A 121 -3.61 -15.29 -9.11
CA PHE A 121 -4.98 -15.80 -8.99
C PHE A 121 -6.00 -14.72 -9.31
N THR A 122 -7.15 -15.14 -9.84
CA THR A 122 -8.34 -14.31 -10.03
C THR A 122 -9.49 -14.99 -9.33
N ALA A 123 -10.07 -14.34 -8.33
CA ALA A 123 -11.12 -14.89 -7.50
C ALA A 123 -12.28 -13.90 -7.30
N PRO A 124 -13.54 -14.36 -7.22
CA PRO A 124 -14.68 -13.47 -6.95
C PRO A 124 -14.56 -12.81 -5.58
N ALA A 125 -14.92 -11.53 -5.49
CA ALA A 125 -14.88 -10.77 -4.25
C ALA A 125 -15.78 -11.36 -3.16
N LYS A 126 -16.92 -11.94 -3.53
CA LYS A 126 -17.86 -12.61 -2.61
C LYS A 126 -17.22 -13.76 -1.79
N ASN A 127 -16.12 -14.33 -2.26
CA ASN A 127 -15.40 -15.39 -1.55
C ASN A 127 -14.55 -14.83 -0.39
N CYS A 128 -14.31 -13.52 -0.35
CA CYS A 128 -13.45 -12.91 0.65
C CYS A 128 -14.16 -12.84 2.01
N PRO A 129 -13.57 -13.41 3.09
CA PRO A 129 -14.22 -13.42 4.41
C PRO A 129 -14.49 -12.04 5.01
N CYS A 130 -13.76 -11.01 4.57
CA CYS A 130 -13.92 -9.63 5.03
C CYS A 130 -14.54 -8.70 3.99
N ILE A 131 -15.22 -9.23 2.97
CA ILE A 131 -15.90 -8.40 1.99
C ILE A 131 -16.95 -7.50 2.66
N SER A 132 -16.95 -6.24 2.30
CA SER A 132 -17.89 -5.25 2.86
C SER A 132 -19.32 -5.52 2.38
N PRO A 133 -20.34 -5.34 3.25
CA PRO A 133 -21.73 -5.27 2.81
C PRO A 133 -21.98 -4.17 1.75
N GLU A 134 -21.15 -3.12 1.75
CA GLU A 134 -21.21 -2.01 0.80
C GLU A 134 -20.48 -2.28 -0.53
N PHE A 135 -19.94 -3.49 -0.74
CA PHE A 135 -19.20 -3.84 -1.95
C PHE A 135 -20.00 -3.58 -3.24
N GLU A 136 -21.29 -3.92 -3.25
CA GLU A 136 -22.19 -3.73 -4.40
C GLU A 136 -23.01 -2.43 -4.31
N ASN A 137 -22.74 -1.55 -3.35
CA ASN A 137 -23.44 -0.27 -3.23
C ASN A 137 -23.14 0.62 -4.45
N PRO A 138 -24.15 0.97 -5.28
CA PRO A 138 -23.92 1.78 -6.48
C PRO A 138 -23.48 3.22 -6.16
N GLN A 139 -23.66 3.66 -4.92
CA GLN A 139 -23.15 4.95 -4.46
C GLN A 139 -21.66 4.87 -4.06
N GLY A 140 -21.15 3.66 -3.83
CA GLY A 140 -19.83 3.46 -3.25
C GLY A 140 -19.79 3.73 -1.73
N VAL A 141 -18.60 4.13 -1.25
CA VAL A 141 -18.36 4.46 0.16
C VAL A 141 -17.70 5.84 0.28
N PRO A 142 -18.01 6.62 1.33
CA PRO A 142 -17.38 7.92 1.54
C PRO A 142 -15.93 7.73 2.01
N ILE A 143 -15.05 8.64 1.59
CA ILE A 143 -13.63 8.62 1.89
C ILE A 143 -13.29 9.64 2.97
N SER A 144 -12.67 9.21 4.05
CA SER A 144 -12.14 10.06 5.12
C SER A 144 -10.63 10.24 5.05
N ALA A 145 -9.91 9.24 4.53
CA ALA A 145 -8.47 9.27 4.37
C ALA A 145 -8.03 8.74 2.99
N ILE A 146 -6.99 9.34 2.45
CA ILE A 146 -6.21 8.81 1.33
C ILE A 146 -4.83 8.49 1.87
N VAL A 147 -4.38 7.24 1.69
CA VAL A 147 -3.10 6.77 2.23
C VAL A 147 -2.19 6.38 1.07
N PHE A 148 -1.20 7.20 0.80
CA PHE A 148 -0.12 6.85 -0.10
C PHE A 148 0.95 6.03 0.61
N GLY A 149 1.71 5.23 -0.11
CA GLY A 149 2.82 4.49 0.46
C GLY A 149 3.65 3.78 -0.60
N GLY A 150 4.93 3.65 -0.32
CA GLY A 150 5.88 2.93 -1.15
C GLY A 150 6.93 2.25 -0.26
N ARG A 151 7.63 1.28 -0.84
CA ARG A 151 8.72 0.61 -0.14
C ARG A 151 9.94 1.52 -0.11
N ARG A 152 10.32 1.98 1.07
CA ARG A 152 11.53 2.78 1.32
C ARG A 152 12.28 2.20 2.51
N ALA A 153 13.48 1.67 2.31
CA ALA A 153 14.26 1.07 3.38
C ALA A 153 14.75 2.10 4.41
N ARG A 154 14.92 3.37 4.04
CA ARG A 154 15.62 4.37 4.86
C ARG A 154 14.93 5.73 5.03
N THR A 155 14.28 6.26 4.00
CA THR A 155 13.95 7.71 3.96
C THR A 155 12.62 8.05 4.59
N ALA A 156 11.52 7.42 4.17
CA ALA A 156 10.19 7.76 4.65
C ALA A 156 9.93 7.19 6.05
N PRO A 157 9.35 7.96 6.99
CA PRO A 157 8.94 7.45 8.29
C PRO A 157 7.76 6.49 8.18
N LEU A 158 7.42 5.84 9.30
CA LEU A 158 6.31 4.89 9.39
C LEU A 158 4.99 5.50 8.92
N VAL A 159 4.71 6.74 9.32
CA VAL A 159 3.52 7.48 8.92
C VAL A 159 3.74 8.98 9.07
N TYR A 160 3.16 9.77 8.16
CA TYR A 160 2.94 11.20 8.33
C TYR A 160 1.70 11.66 7.57
N GLN A 161 1.08 12.73 8.05
CA GLN A 161 -0.09 13.39 7.45
C GLN A 161 0.35 14.65 6.69
N SER A 162 -0.22 14.89 5.54
CA SER A 162 -0.07 16.16 4.82
C SER A 162 -0.72 17.32 5.60
N ARG A 163 -0.18 18.55 5.43
CA ARG A 163 -0.69 19.75 6.11
C ARG A 163 -2.06 20.19 5.58
N ASP A 164 -2.23 20.05 4.28
CA ASP A 164 -3.43 20.39 3.52
C ASP A 164 -3.54 19.53 2.27
N TRP A 165 -4.55 19.78 1.45
CA TRP A 165 -4.77 19.04 0.22
C TRP A 165 -3.65 19.23 -0.81
N ALA A 166 -3.17 20.47 -1.01
CA ALA A 166 -2.10 20.74 -1.97
C ALA A 166 -0.80 20.05 -1.57
N HIS A 167 -0.46 20.07 -0.28
CA HIS A 167 0.65 19.29 0.26
C HIS A 167 0.42 17.78 0.09
N GLY A 168 -0.81 17.29 0.26
CA GLY A 168 -1.16 15.89 0.03
C GLY A 168 -1.00 15.47 -1.43
N VAL A 169 -1.36 16.33 -2.38
CA VAL A 169 -1.10 16.10 -3.81
C VAL A 169 0.40 16.06 -4.08
N PHE A 170 1.18 16.94 -3.46
CA PHE A 170 2.63 16.90 -3.53
C PHE A 170 3.17 15.57 -3.00
N VAL A 171 2.74 15.12 -1.81
CA VAL A 171 3.13 13.83 -1.23
C VAL A 171 2.85 12.67 -2.19
N GLY A 172 1.66 12.63 -2.78
CA GLY A 172 1.31 11.63 -3.78
C GLY A 172 2.14 11.70 -5.07
N SER A 173 2.41 12.93 -5.55
CA SER A 173 3.16 13.15 -6.80
C SER A 173 4.63 12.73 -6.72
N ILE A 174 5.22 12.78 -5.52
CA ILE A 174 6.61 12.39 -5.27
C ILE A 174 6.78 10.96 -4.80
N MET A 175 5.68 10.21 -4.68
CA MET A 175 5.72 8.83 -4.18
C MET A 175 6.77 8.02 -4.93
N ALA A 176 7.52 7.24 -4.17
CA ALA A 176 8.58 6.38 -4.69
C ALA A 176 8.56 5.02 -4.00
N SER A 177 8.96 4.00 -4.73
CA SER A 177 9.07 2.65 -4.20
C SER A 177 10.33 1.96 -4.72
N GLU A 178 11.01 1.24 -3.85
CA GLU A 178 12.15 0.41 -4.23
C GLU A 178 11.68 -0.84 -4.97
N THR A 179 12.41 -1.23 -6.00
CA THR A 179 12.14 -2.43 -6.79
C THR A 179 12.34 -3.69 -5.96
N THR A 180 11.52 -4.70 -6.23
CA THR A 180 11.60 -6.02 -5.59
C THR A 180 12.00 -7.10 -6.60
N ALA A 181 12.30 -8.30 -6.13
CA ALA A 181 12.62 -9.45 -6.97
C ALA A 181 11.51 -9.85 -7.97
N ALA A 182 10.26 -9.41 -7.75
CA ALA A 182 9.15 -9.62 -8.70
C ALA A 182 9.16 -8.64 -9.88
N ALA A 183 9.94 -7.55 -9.79
CA ALA A 183 10.09 -6.58 -10.87
C ALA A 183 11.26 -6.96 -11.80
N THR A 184 11.18 -6.55 -13.05
CA THR A 184 12.31 -6.63 -13.97
C THR A 184 13.35 -5.55 -13.62
N GLY A 185 14.60 -5.93 -13.46
CA GLY A 185 15.72 -5.03 -13.15
C GLY A 185 16.37 -5.30 -11.80
N ALA A 186 17.25 -4.38 -11.36
CA ALA A 186 17.97 -4.50 -10.10
C ALA A 186 17.02 -4.30 -8.90
N VAL A 187 17.20 -5.10 -7.85
CA VAL A 187 16.47 -4.98 -6.58
C VAL A 187 16.96 -3.78 -5.78
N GLY A 188 16.07 -3.09 -5.08
CA GLY A 188 16.42 -1.95 -4.20
C GLY A 188 16.61 -0.62 -4.92
N VAL A 189 16.34 -0.55 -6.22
CA VAL A 189 16.39 0.72 -6.96
C VAL A 189 15.12 1.53 -6.71
N VAL A 190 15.28 2.77 -6.29
CA VAL A 190 14.17 3.70 -6.06
C VAL A 190 13.56 4.12 -7.40
N ARG A 191 12.27 3.82 -7.58
CA ARG A 191 11.48 4.22 -8.74
C ARG A 191 10.38 5.17 -8.31
N ARG A 192 10.31 6.33 -8.96
CA ARG A 192 9.19 7.26 -8.80
C ARG A 192 7.95 6.70 -9.48
N ASP A 193 6.88 6.66 -8.74
CA ASP A 193 5.57 6.15 -9.20
C ASP A 193 4.45 7.03 -8.61
N PRO A 194 4.27 8.24 -9.13
CA PRO A 194 3.36 9.22 -8.59
C PRO A 194 1.95 8.62 -8.43
N MET A 195 1.41 8.69 -7.21
CA MET A 195 0.10 8.19 -6.83
C MET A 195 -0.16 6.72 -7.23
N ALA A 196 0.90 5.91 -7.46
CA ALA A 196 0.86 4.57 -8.03
C ALA A 196 0.14 4.51 -9.40
N MET A 197 0.15 5.59 -10.15
CA MET A 197 -0.63 5.75 -11.40
C MET A 197 0.21 5.88 -12.66
N LEU A 198 1.54 5.95 -12.57
CA LEU A 198 2.37 6.22 -13.73
C LEU A 198 2.15 5.25 -14.91
N PRO A 199 2.03 3.93 -14.73
CA PRO A 199 1.75 3.00 -15.82
C PRO A 199 0.30 3.07 -16.35
N PHE A 200 -0.61 3.68 -15.59
CA PHE A 200 -2.05 3.67 -15.86
C PHE A 200 -2.60 5.02 -16.34
N CYS A 201 -1.83 6.10 -16.19
CA CYS A 201 -2.24 7.42 -16.65
C CYS A 201 -2.07 7.53 -18.18
N GLY A 202 -3.18 7.54 -18.91
CA GLY A 202 -3.20 7.57 -20.39
C GLY A 202 -2.97 8.96 -21.00
N TYR A 203 -2.63 9.97 -20.19
CA TYR A 203 -2.34 11.34 -20.61
C TYR A 203 -1.18 11.92 -19.80
N HIS A 204 -0.85 13.20 -19.97
CA HIS A 204 0.31 13.78 -19.30
C HIS A 204 0.13 13.85 -17.78
N MET A 205 1.06 13.29 -17.02
CA MET A 205 0.97 13.14 -15.57
C MET A 205 0.78 14.47 -14.83
N ALA A 206 1.38 15.56 -15.33
CA ALA A 206 1.19 16.89 -14.73
C ALA A 206 -0.26 17.38 -14.82
N ASP A 207 -1.02 16.98 -15.83
CA ASP A 207 -2.44 17.30 -15.93
C ASP A 207 -3.27 16.50 -14.94
N TYR A 208 -2.87 15.25 -14.65
CA TYR A 208 -3.44 14.44 -13.59
C TYR A 208 -3.21 15.10 -12.22
N TRP A 209 -2.02 15.60 -11.93
CA TRP A 209 -1.74 16.36 -10.71
C TRP A 209 -2.57 17.63 -10.61
N ARG A 210 -2.74 18.34 -11.72
CA ARG A 210 -3.58 19.54 -11.77
C ARG A 210 -5.03 19.21 -11.46
N HIS A 211 -5.55 18.12 -12.01
CA HIS A 211 -6.89 17.63 -11.69
C HIS A 211 -7.06 17.38 -10.19
N TRP A 212 -6.10 16.72 -9.53
CA TRP A 212 -6.14 16.54 -8.08
C TRP A 212 -6.16 17.88 -7.32
N LEU A 213 -5.34 18.84 -7.71
CA LEU A 213 -5.35 20.18 -7.11
C LEU A 213 -6.69 20.89 -7.30
N ASP A 214 -7.30 20.79 -8.47
CA ASP A 214 -8.60 21.39 -8.76
C ASP A 214 -9.75 20.71 -8.00
N MET A 215 -9.67 19.40 -7.83
CA MET A 215 -10.63 18.66 -6.98
C MET A 215 -10.60 19.15 -5.53
N GLY A 216 -9.46 19.51 -5.00
CA GLY A 216 -9.35 20.11 -3.65
C GLY A 216 -10.12 21.41 -3.51
N LYS A 217 -10.16 22.25 -4.56
CA LYS A 217 -10.95 23.49 -4.58
C LYS A 217 -12.46 23.21 -4.52
N VAL A 218 -12.89 22.13 -5.19
CA VAL A 218 -14.31 21.73 -5.21
C VAL A 218 -14.73 21.09 -3.89
N LEU A 219 -13.85 20.24 -3.32
CA LEU A 219 -14.11 19.54 -2.05
C LEU A 219 -14.08 20.51 -0.84
N GLY A 220 -13.21 21.53 -0.88
CA GLY A 220 -13.04 22.46 0.23
C GLY A 220 -12.76 21.74 1.56
N ASP A 221 -13.48 22.11 2.61
CA ASP A 221 -13.36 21.53 3.96
C ASP A 221 -13.80 20.06 4.05
N LYS A 222 -14.44 19.54 3.00
CA LYS A 222 -14.87 18.14 2.92
C LYS A 222 -13.83 17.23 2.26
N ALA A 223 -12.67 17.76 1.88
CA ALA A 223 -11.59 16.97 1.32
C ALA A 223 -11.08 15.96 2.37
N PRO A 224 -10.85 14.69 1.97
CA PRO A 224 -10.25 13.72 2.88
C PRO A 224 -8.82 14.13 3.24
N LYS A 225 -8.38 13.74 4.43
CA LYS A 225 -6.98 13.94 4.83
C LYS A 225 -6.09 12.97 4.07
N ILE A 226 -4.87 13.41 3.76
CA ILE A 226 -3.90 12.62 3.00
C ILE A 226 -2.72 12.26 3.89
N PHE A 227 -2.34 10.98 3.84
CA PHE A 227 -1.26 10.40 4.64
C PHE A 227 -0.26 9.69 3.75
N ASN A 228 0.96 9.53 4.26
CA ASN A 228 1.94 8.61 3.69
C ASN A 228 2.34 7.59 4.74
N VAL A 229 2.51 6.33 4.34
CA VAL A 229 2.94 5.23 5.20
C VAL A 229 4.11 4.48 4.57
N ASN A 230 4.98 3.94 5.42
CA ASN A 230 6.10 3.11 4.99
C ASN A 230 6.32 1.94 5.96
N TRP A 231 5.90 0.76 5.57
CA TRP A 231 6.03 -0.49 6.34
C TRP A 231 7.41 -1.16 6.22
N PHE A 232 8.34 -0.59 5.46
CA PHE A 232 9.46 -1.33 4.88
C PHE A 232 10.84 -0.81 5.33
N ARG A 233 10.93 -0.03 6.40
CA ARG A 233 12.22 0.33 6.97
C ARG A 233 12.90 -0.90 7.55
N THR A 234 14.21 -0.98 7.33
CA THR A 234 15.04 -2.10 7.75
C THR A 234 16.13 -1.65 8.69
N ASP A 235 16.63 -2.59 9.48
CA ASP A 235 17.91 -2.47 10.16
C ASP A 235 19.09 -2.60 9.19
N ASP A 236 20.32 -2.54 9.72
CA ASP A 236 21.55 -2.67 8.94
C ASP A 236 21.76 -4.07 8.36
N GLU A 237 21.06 -5.07 8.89
CA GLU A 237 21.07 -6.47 8.45
C GLU A 237 19.97 -6.75 7.39
N GLY A 238 19.10 -5.78 7.13
CA GLY A 238 18.01 -5.85 6.14
C GLY A 238 16.72 -6.45 6.68
N HIS A 239 16.58 -6.65 7.99
CA HIS A 239 15.32 -7.10 8.59
C HIS A 239 14.34 -5.94 8.75
N PHE A 240 13.05 -6.21 8.51
CA PHE A 240 12.01 -5.21 8.70
C PHE A 240 11.86 -4.84 10.18
N LEU A 241 11.86 -3.53 10.46
CA LEU A 241 11.67 -2.97 11.80
C LEU A 241 10.20 -2.94 12.22
N TRP A 242 9.28 -2.96 11.26
CA TRP A 242 7.84 -2.98 11.49
C TRP A 242 7.26 -4.34 11.12
N PRO A 243 6.44 -4.98 11.98
CA PRO A 243 5.93 -6.33 11.73
C PRO A 243 4.98 -6.42 10.54
N GLY A 244 4.29 -5.34 10.21
CA GLY A 244 3.39 -5.31 9.05
C GLY A 244 2.08 -6.07 9.24
N PHE A 245 1.38 -6.34 8.16
CA PHE A 245 0.07 -6.99 8.07
C PHE A 245 -0.91 -6.50 9.16
N GLY A 246 -1.33 -7.33 10.09
CA GLY A 246 -2.28 -6.97 11.15
C GLY A 246 -1.87 -5.75 11.98
N ASP A 247 -0.56 -5.62 12.26
CA ASP A 247 -0.01 -4.52 13.05
C ASP A 247 -0.08 -3.16 12.32
N ASN A 248 -0.32 -3.15 11.02
CA ASN A 248 -0.60 -1.91 10.28
C ASN A 248 -1.87 -1.21 10.80
N LEU A 249 -2.80 -1.94 11.44
CA LEU A 249 -3.98 -1.35 12.06
C LEU A 249 -3.63 -0.30 13.11
N ARG A 250 -2.55 -0.48 13.86
CA ARG A 250 -2.07 0.47 14.88
C ARG A 250 -1.83 1.86 14.30
N VAL A 251 -1.28 1.91 13.10
CA VAL A 251 -1.08 3.15 12.35
C VAL A 251 -2.39 3.65 11.74
N LEU A 252 -3.24 2.76 11.25
CA LEU A 252 -4.57 3.14 10.73
C LEU A 252 -5.46 3.69 11.84
N GLU A 253 -5.35 3.23 13.08
CA GLU A 253 -6.04 3.79 14.24
C GLU A 253 -5.64 5.26 14.45
N TRP A 254 -4.32 5.56 14.47
CA TRP A 254 -3.87 6.94 14.54
C TRP A 254 -4.41 7.79 13.37
N ILE A 255 -4.38 7.27 12.14
CA ILE A 255 -4.94 7.95 10.96
C ILE A 255 -6.42 8.26 11.17
N MET A 256 -7.21 7.33 11.72
CA MET A 256 -8.63 7.53 12.00
C MET A 256 -8.85 8.62 13.03
N HIS A 257 -8.13 8.59 14.16
CA HIS A 257 -8.19 9.64 15.17
C HIS A 257 -7.84 11.02 14.59
N ARG A 258 -6.87 11.08 13.67
CA ARG A 258 -6.56 12.32 12.93
C ARG A 258 -7.69 12.74 11.99
N CYS A 259 -8.40 11.81 11.36
CA CYS A 259 -9.54 12.13 10.48
C CYS A 259 -10.71 12.73 11.24
N PHE A 260 -10.89 12.34 12.49
CA PHE A 260 -11.96 12.83 13.37
C PHE A 260 -11.54 13.99 14.28
N ASP A 261 -10.31 14.51 14.12
CA ASP A 261 -9.73 15.59 14.93
C ASP A 261 -9.72 15.30 16.45
N GLU A 262 -9.54 14.02 16.81
CA GLU A 262 -9.54 13.53 18.19
C GLU A 262 -8.17 13.63 18.88
N ILE A 263 -7.10 13.72 18.11
CA ILE A 263 -5.71 13.83 18.62
C ILE A 263 -4.92 14.89 17.88
N GLU A 264 -3.94 15.47 18.57
CA GLU A 264 -2.97 16.38 17.99
C GLU A 264 -1.87 15.61 17.24
N ALA A 265 -0.96 16.31 16.57
CA ALA A 265 0.19 15.75 15.90
C ALA A 265 1.41 16.65 16.02
N VAL A 266 2.58 16.05 15.87
CA VAL A 266 3.87 16.76 15.87
C VAL A 266 4.12 17.32 14.48
N ASN A 267 4.39 18.62 14.37
CA ASN A 267 4.76 19.23 13.10
C ASN A 267 6.25 19.00 12.81
N THR A 268 6.54 18.39 11.67
CA THR A 268 7.87 18.08 11.17
C THR A 268 8.13 18.76 9.82
N PRO A 269 9.34 18.77 9.29
CA PRO A 269 9.60 19.32 7.95
C PRO A 269 8.76 18.70 6.83
N ILE A 270 8.34 17.43 6.97
CA ILE A 270 7.63 16.68 5.94
C ILE A 270 6.12 16.59 6.14
N GLY A 271 5.59 17.04 7.27
CA GLY A 271 4.17 16.97 7.60
C GLY A 271 3.92 16.76 9.09
N PHE A 272 2.75 16.25 9.44
CA PHE A 272 2.38 15.96 10.82
C PHE A 272 2.61 14.47 11.12
N GLU A 273 3.21 14.19 12.27
CA GLU A 273 3.52 12.84 12.74
C GLU A 273 2.89 12.55 14.10
N PRO A 274 2.66 11.26 14.46
CA PRO A 274 2.24 10.91 15.81
C PRO A 274 3.34 11.20 16.82
N LYS A 275 2.96 11.46 18.06
CA LYS A 275 3.86 11.21 19.19
C LYS A 275 4.04 9.69 19.31
N PRO A 276 5.25 9.19 19.62
CA PRO A 276 5.46 7.74 19.69
C PRO A 276 4.48 7.02 20.65
N GLU A 277 4.05 7.67 21.70
CA GLU A 277 3.13 7.15 22.70
C GLU A 277 1.67 7.00 22.19
N GLU A 278 1.36 7.60 21.04
CA GLU A 278 0.02 7.54 20.41
C GLU A 278 -0.16 6.29 19.51
N ILE A 279 0.91 5.54 19.26
CA ILE A 279 0.85 4.26 18.55
C ILE A 279 0.85 3.12 19.57
N ASP A 280 -0.22 2.36 19.61
CA ASP A 280 -0.31 1.19 20.47
C ASP A 280 0.71 0.12 20.05
N LEU A 281 1.62 -0.27 20.95
CA LEU A 281 2.64 -1.29 20.73
C LEU A 281 2.36 -2.60 21.48
N GLU A 282 1.24 -2.73 22.19
CA GLU A 282 0.91 -3.93 22.96
C GLU A 282 0.92 -5.18 22.06
N GLY A 283 1.77 -6.16 22.41
CA GLY A 283 1.89 -7.42 21.69
C GLY A 283 2.52 -7.36 20.30
N SER A 284 3.00 -6.19 19.85
CA SER A 284 3.65 -6.02 18.53
C SER A 284 5.08 -6.58 18.48
N GLY A 285 5.75 -6.67 19.62
CA GLY A 285 7.18 -6.96 19.70
C GLY A 285 8.09 -5.77 19.33
N VAL A 286 7.54 -4.61 18.99
CA VAL A 286 8.27 -3.39 18.66
C VAL A 286 8.53 -2.59 19.92
N SER A 287 9.78 -2.19 20.17
CA SER A 287 10.13 -1.31 21.28
C SER A 287 9.77 0.15 20.99
N LEU A 288 9.56 0.94 22.04
CA LEU A 288 9.36 2.40 21.90
C LEU A 288 10.55 3.07 21.21
N GLU A 289 11.77 2.61 21.46
CA GLU A 289 12.98 3.12 20.83
C GLU A 289 13.01 2.83 19.32
N THR A 290 12.64 1.61 18.93
CA THR A 290 12.48 1.24 17.51
C THR A 290 11.41 2.11 16.85
N LEU A 291 10.27 2.34 17.51
CA LEU A 291 9.21 3.20 16.98
C LEU A 291 9.68 4.65 16.80
N LYS A 292 10.41 5.21 17.77
CA LYS A 292 11.02 6.55 17.62
C LYS A 292 11.95 6.62 16.41
N GLY A 293 12.75 5.58 16.19
CA GLY A 293 13.55 5.44 14.96
C GLY A 293 12.71 5.40 13.70
N LEU A 294 11.61 4.64 13.69
CA LEU A 294 10.69 4.53 12.56
C LEU A 294 9.96 5.85 12.25
N LEU A 295 9.73 6.70 13.22
CA LEU A 295 9.12 8.03 13.08
C LEU A 295 10.15 9.15 12.83
N SER A 296 11.44 8.85 12.87
CA SER A 296 12.48 9.87 12.69
C SER A 296 12.55 10.40 11.26
N VAL A 297 12.71 11.72 11.14
CA VAL A 297 12.96 12.44 9.87
C VAL A 297 14.44 12.77 9.77
N ASP A 298 15.19 12.05 8.95
CA ASP A 298 16.59 12.36 8.66
C ASP A 298 16.69 13.49 7.63
N THR A 299 17.05 14.68 8.09
CA THR A 299 17.14 15.87 7.24
C THR A 299 18.19 15.74 6.15
N THR A 300 19.26 14.96 6.34
CA THR A 300 20.28 14.72 5.31
C THR A 300 19.71 13.90 4.15
N LEU A 301 19.05 12.78 4.47
CA LEU A 301 18.38 11.95 3.46
C LEU A 301 17.28 12.73 2.73
N TRP A 302 16.52 13.56 3.45
CA TRP A 302 15.47 14.36 2.83
C TRP A 302 16.02 15.49 1.96
N LYS A 303 17.19 16.08 2.28
CA LYS A 303 17.87 17.02 1.35
C LYS A 303 18.28 16.34 0.04
N GLU A 304 18.77 15.10 0.11
CA GLU A 304 19.04 14.31 -1.10
C GLU A 304 17.75 14.01 -1.87
N GLU A 305 16.71 13.59 -1.17
CA GLU A 305 15.38 13.32 -1.74
C GLU A 305 14.83 14.54 -2.50
N THR A 306 14.99 15.76 -1.98
CA THR A 306 14.53 16.98 -2.69
C THR A 306 15.25 17.21 -4.01
N ARG A 307 16.51 16.79 -4.15
CA ARG A 307 17.26 16.88 -5.41
C ARG A 307 16.71 15.88 -6.44
N GLU A 308 16.43 14.66 -5.99
CA GLU A 308 15.85 13.62 -6.84
C GLU A 308 14.41 13.97 -7.27
N ILE A 309 13.61 14.56 -6.38
CA ILE A 309 12.27 15.09 -6.71
C ILE A 309 12.38 16.16 -7.78
N SER A 310 13.32 17.08 -7.65
CA SER A 310 13.55 18.13 -8.66
C SER A 310 13.89 17.53 -10.02
N ALA A 311 14.82 16.59 -10.06
CA ALA A 311 15.20 15.90 -11.30
C ALA A 311 14.02 15.10 -11.90
N PHE A 312 13.16 14.56 -11.05
CA PHE A 312 11.94 13.87 -11.50
C PHE A 312 10.95 14.87 -12.13
N TYR A 313 10.68 16.00 -11.47
CA TYR A 313 9.76 17.02 -11.99
C TYR A 313 10.23 17.64 -13.31
N GLN A 314 11.54 17.79 -13.53
CA GLN A 314 12.09 18.27 -14.80
C GLN A 314 11.61 17.45 -16.01
N LYS A 315 11.28 16.16 -15.83
CA LYS A 315 10.74 15.32 -16.91
C LYS A 315 9.36 15.75 -17.40
N PHE A 316 8.65 16.56 -16.61
CA PHE A 316 7.28 17.02 -16.88
C PHE A 316 7.18 18.52 -17.15
N GLU A 317 8.31 19.25 -17.09
CA GLU A 317 8.34 20.68 -17.39
C GLU A 317 8.01 20.96 -18.87
N PRO A 318 7.39 22.10 -19.15
CA PRO A 318 7.00 23.19 -18.23
C PRO A 318 5.60 22.99 -17.60
N ARG A 319 5.05 21.79 -17.60
CA ARG A 319 3.65 21.52 -17.24
C ARG A 319 3.41 21.22 -15.75
N VAL A 320 4.47 21.08 -14.95
CA VAL A 320 4.34 20.85 -13.50
C VAL A 320 3.55 21.98 -12.86
N PRO A 321 2.45 21.72 -12.13
CA PRO A 321 1.67 22.77 -11.48
C PRO A 321 2.50 23.56 -10.48
N ALA A 322 2.38 24.90 -10.51
CA ALA A 322 3.12 25.80 -9.61
C ALA A 322 2.97 25.43 -8.12
N PRO A 323 1.79 25.05 -7.59
CA PRO A 323 1.67 24.65 -6.19
C PRO A 323 2.58 23.47 -5.80
N LEU A 324 2.89 22.54 -6.69
CA LEU A 324 3.81 21.43 -6.39
C LEU A 324 5.26 21.90 -6.30
N LEU A 325 5.66 22.84 -7.14
CA LEU A 325 6.99 23.46 -7.07
C LEU A 325 7.14 24.30 -5.79
N GLU A 326 6.09 25.00 -5.39
CA GLU A 326 6.03 25.74 -4.11
C GLU A 326 6.19 24.80 -2.92
N GLN A 327 5.51 23.65 -2.91
CA GLN A 327 5.66 22.63 -1.86
C GLN A 327 7.09 22.09 -1.80
N LEU A 328 7.72 21.82 -2.94
CA LEU A 328 9.12 21.39 -2.99
C LEU A 328 10.07 22.46 -2.41
N ASN A 329 9.85 23.73 -2.72
CA ASN A 329 10.64 24.83 -2.17
C ASN A 329 10.40 24.99 -0.67
N THR A 330 9.16 24.88 -0.22
CA THR A 330 8.82 24.87 1.21
C THR A 330 9.54 23.76 1.95
N LEU A 331 9.53 22.55 1.43
CA LEU A 331 10.25 21.41 2.02
C LEU A 331 11.74 21.71 2.13
N ARG A 332 12.38 22.23 1.09
CA ARG A 332 13.81 22.61 1.10
C ARG A 332 14.14 23.62 2.17
N ASN A 333 13.25 24.58 2.41
CA ASN A 333 13.44 25.62 3.41
C ASN A 333 13.28 25.12 4.85
N LEU A 334 12.50 24.05 5.04
CA LEU A 334 12.26 23.43 6.36
C LEU A 334 13.34 22.42 6.76
N LEU A 335 14.12 21.91 5.80
CA LEU A 335 15.23 20.96 6.01
C LEU A 335 16.56 21.66 6.28
#